data_556d85f1522b0111035648d3fcf0f765
#
_entry.id   556d85f1522b0111035648d3fcf0f765
#
_cell.length_a   1.000
_cell.length_b   1.000
_cell.length_c   1.000
_cell.angle_alpha   90.00
_cell.angle_beta   90.00
_cell.angle_gamma   90.00
#
_symmetry.space_group_name_H-M   'P 1'
#
loop_
_entity.id
_entity.type
_entity.pdbx_description
1 polymer ?
#
loop_
_entity_poly.entity_id
_entity_poly.type
_entity_poly.pdbx_seq_one_letter_code
_entity_poly.pdbx_strand_id
1 'polypeptide(L)'
;MSDQLRIVAEPRTQLGKGATGRLRRTGRLPGIVYGYQVDPTPVHVDALALYHALHTEAGANALIRLEFDGDTHLTVARDVQRHPVKREMQHVDFLAVDKDVQISVEVPVNLTEEDDLGDDSGVVNQILYTVPVLVKPLDVPNYFELSIAGLEIGDVKRVEDLAGLLPAGAEFDIELDRTVVTINAPMSEEALEALEESAGIEADEPELIGEEPEEAPADGSADDEA
;
A
#
# COMPACT_ATOMS: atom_id res chain seq x y z
N MET A 1 -15.00 14.91 13.69
CA MET A 1 -16.12 14.57 12.79
C MET A 1 -15.49 14.08 11.51
N SER A 2 -15.49 12.77 11.28
CA SER A 2 -14.94 12.19 10.06
C SER A 2 -15.75 12.73 8.87
N ASP A 3 -15.08 13.45 7.99
CA ASP A 3 -15.65 14.03 6.77
C ASP A 3 -16.00 12.84 5.86
N GLN A 4 -17.29 12.46 5.87
CA GLN A 4 -17.76 11.32 5.10
C GLN A 4 -17.78 11.71 3.63
N LEU A 5 -16.78 11.26 2.91
CA LEU A 5 -16.60 11.54 1.48
C LEU A 5 -17.70 10.85 0.66
N ARG A 6 -18.33 11.61 -0.22
CA ARG A 6 -19.41 11.13 -1.09
C ARG A 6 -18.86 10.79 -2.46
N ILE A 7 -19.07 9.57 -2.92
CA ILE A 7 -18.67 9.09 -4.24
C ILE A 7 -19.89 8.50 -4.95
N VAL A 8 -20.07 8.85 -6.20
CA VAL A 8 -21.11 8.28 -7.07
C VAL A 8 -20.57 7.06 -7.78
N ALA A 9 -21.23 5.93 -7.61
CA ALA A 9 -20.93 4.69 -8.31
C ALA A 9 -22.03 4.37 -9.34
N GLU A 10 -21.64 4.01 -10.52
CA GLU A 10 -22.53 3.62 -11.60
C GLU A 10 -22.40 2.11 -11.89
N PRO A 11 -23.52 1.37 -12.01
CA PRO A 11 -23.49 -0.07 -12.27
C PRO A 11 -22.90 -0.36 -13.65
N ARG A 12 -22.12 -1.46 -13.76
CA ARG A 12 -21.53 -1.91 -15.01
C ARG A 12 -22.26 -3.09 -15.59
N THR A 13 -22.67 -3.00 -16.84
CA THR A 13 -23.20 -4.12 -17.63
C THR A 13 -22.11 -4.78 -18.48
N GLN A 14 -21.10 -4.02 -18.91
CA GLN A 14 -19.99 -4.54 -19.70
C GLN A 14 -18.85 -5.03 -18.79
N LEU A 15 -18.59 -6.32 -18.85
CA LEU A 15 -17.54 -7.01 -18.11
C LEU A 15 -16.38 -7.40 -19.02
N GLY A 16 -15.26 -7.82 -18.41
CA GLY A 16 -14.10 -8.34 -19.09
C GLY A 16 -12.97 -7.32 -19.37
N LYS A 17 -11.81 -7.82 -19.76
CA LYS A 17 -10.53 -7.09 -19.89
C LYS A 17 -10.62 -5.86 -20.79
N GLY A 18 -11.29 -6.00 -21.93
CA GLY A 18 -11.41 -4.88 -22.91
C GLY A 18 -12.26 -3.73 -22.38
N ALA A 19 -13.40 -4.03 -21.74
CA ALA A 19 -14.30 -3.03 -21.15
C ALA A 19 -13.62 -2.28 -19.99
N THR A 20 -12.99 -3.00 -19.06
CA THR A 20 -12.27 -2.41 -17.93
C THR A 20 -11.08 -1.56 -18.38
N GLY A 21 -10.37 -1.98 -19.43
CA GLY A 21 -9.29 -1.19 -20.04
C GLY A 21 -9.79 0.14 -20.65
N ARG A 22 -10.98 0.17 -21.27
CA ARG A 22 -11.57 1.41 -21.78
C ARG A 22 -11.98 2.35 -20.64
N LEU A 23 -12.61 1.81 -19.59
CA LEU A 23 -13.01 2.59 -18.41
C LEU A 23 -11.80 3.31 -17.77
N ARG A 24 -10.70 2.59 -17.55
CA ARG A 24 -9.50 3.19 -16.94
C ARG A 24 -8.92 4.32 -17.79
N ARG A 25 -8.96 4.21 -19.14
CA ARG A 25 -8.49 5.29 -20.03
C ARG A 25 -9.35 6.55 -19.97
N THR A 26 -10.61 6.43 -19.57
CA THR A 26 -11.53 7.56 -19.37
C THR A 26 -11.54 8.10 -17.94
N GLY A 27 -10.58 7.69 -17.08
CA GLY A 27 -10.49 8.12 -15.70
C GLY A 27 -11.51 7.44 -14.77
N ARG A 28 -12.20 6.39 -15.24
CA ARG A 28 -13.14 5.62 -14.41
C ARG A 28 -12.47 4.36 -13.88
N LEU A 29 -12.61 4.11 -12.59
CA LEU A 29 -12.08 2.93 -11.92
C LEU A 29 -13.15 1.85 -11.79
N PRO A 30 -12.92 0.63 -12.30
CA PRO A 30 -13.82 -0.49 -12.08
C PRO A 30 -13.70 -0.98 -10.63
N GLY A 31 -14.82 -1.38 -10.05
CA GLY A 31 -14.92 -1.95 -8.72
C GLY A 31 -16.08 -2.91 -8.58
N ILE A 32 -16.25 -3.42 -7.37
CA ILE A 32 -17.38 -4.22 -6.92
C ILE A 32 -17.88 -3.65 -5.60
N VAL A 33 -19.21 -3.63 -5.41
CA VAL A 33 -19.84 -3.31 -4.13
C VAL A 33 -20.53 -4.56 -3.62
N TYR A 34 -20.32 -4.90 -2.35
CA TYR A 34 -20.96 -6.04 -1.69
C TYR A 34 -21.04 -5.81 -0.18
N GLY A 35 -21.81 -6.61 0.53
CA GLY A 35 -21.84 -6.58 1.99
C GLY A 35 -23.25 -6.36 2.55
N TYR A 36 -23.36 -5.52 3.57
CA TYR A 36 -24.62 -5.33 4.28
C TYR A 36 -25.73 -4.81 3.38
N GLN A 37 -26.78 -5.63 3.20
CA GLN A 37 -27.98 -5.36 2.37
C GLN A 37 -27.68 -5.02 0.90
N VAL A 38 -26.49 -5.36 0.39
CA VAL A 38 -26.11 -5.13 -1.01
C VAL A 38 -25.60 -6.43 -1.62
N ASP A 39 -26.24 -6.89 -2.68
CA ASP A 39 -25.74 -8.01 -3.47
C ASP A 39 -24.49 -7.61 -4.25
N PRO A 40 -23.55 -8.56 -4.45
CA PRO A 40 -22.32 -8.28 -5.20
C PRO A 40 -22.60 -7.71 -6.57
N THR A 41 -22.38 -6.42 -6.74
CA THR A 41 -22.68 -5.69 -7.97
C THR A 41 -21.45 -5.01 -8.54
N PRO A 42 -21.13 -5.25 -9.83
CA PRO A 42 -20.01 -4.58 -10.49
C PRO A 42 -20.35 -3.12 -10.77
N VAL A 43 -19.49 -2.23 -10.34
CA VAL A 43 -19.64 -0.77 -10.49
C VAL A 43 -18.40 -0.13 -11.11
N HIS A 44 -18.51 1.15 -11.45
CA HIS A 44 -17.37 2.01 -11.68
C HIS A 44 -17.54 3.35 -10.97
N VAL A 45 -16.44 3.91 -10.52
CA VAL A 45 -16.38 5.20 -9.84
C VAL A 45 -15.39 6.13 -10.54
N ASP A 46 -15.44 7.40 -10.22
CA ASP A 46 -14.42 8.35 -10.65
C ASP A 46 -13.10 8.07 -9.92
N ALA A 47 -12.01 7.85 -10.68
CA ALA A 47 -10.71 7.48 -10.11
C ALA A 47 -10.10 8.62 -9.28
N LEU A 48 -10.30 9.87 -9.69
CA LEU A 48 -9.76 11.03 -9.00
C LEU A 48 -10.50 11.28 -7.68
N ALA A 49 -11.84 11.17 -7.70
CA ALA A 49 -12.66 11.31 -6.49
C ALA A 49 -12.27 10.24 -5.44
N LEU A 50 -12.09 8.99 -5.87
CA LEU A 50 -11.64 7.94 -4.97
C LEU A 50 -10.21 8.17 -4.48
N TYR A 51 -9.32 8.62 -5.36
CA TYR A 51 -7.95 8.96 -4.96
C TYR A 51 -7.93 9.98 -3.82
N HIS A 52 -8.68 11.06 -3.94
CA HIS A 52 -8.80 12.07 -2.88
C HIS A 52 -9.41 11.49 -1.60
N ALA A 53 -10.41 10.62 -1.73
CA ALA A 53 -11.03 9.97 -0.58
C ALA A 53 -10.05 9.11 0.23
N LEU A 54 -9.18 8.37 -0.46
CA LEU A 54 -8.20 7.48 0.15
C LEU A 54 -6.91 8.19 0.60
N HIS A 55 -6.68 9.45 0.19
CA HIS A 55 -5.53 10.26 0.59
C HIS A 55 -5.89 11.28 1.67
N THR A 56 -6.81 10.94 2.56
CA THR A 56 -7.12 11.63 3.81
C THR A 56 -6.35 10.97 4.95
N GLU A 57 -6.37 11.58 6.14
CA GLU A 57 -5.74 11.02 7.35
C GLU A 57 -6.27 9.60 7.68
N ALA A 58 -7.53 9.31 7.35
CA ALA A 58 -8.11 7.97 7.52
C ALA A 58 -7.60 6.93 6.50
N GLY A 59 -6.91 7.37 5.45
CA GLY A 59 -6.29 6.47 4.47
C GLY A 59 -7.25 5.46 3.84
N ALA A 60 -6.82 4.20 3.79
CA ALA A 60 -7.63 3.09 3.25
C ALA A 60 -8.88 2.79 4.10
N ASN A 61 -8.88 3.20 5.37
CA ASN A 61 -9.97 2.96 6.32
C ASN A 61 -11.03 4.05 6.30
N ALA A 62 -10.93 5.01 5.37
CA ALA A 62 -11.91 6.10 5.22
C ALA A 62 -13.31 5.55 4.96
N LEU A 63 -14.28 6.05 5.73
CA LEU A 63 -15.70 5.77 5.50
C LEU A 63 -16.20 6.59 4.32
N ILE A 64 -16.65 5.89 3.28
CA ILE A 64 -17.11 6.46 2.02
C ILE A 64 -18.62 6.30 1.93
N ARG A 65 -19.34 7.39 1.69
CA ARG A 65 -20.75 7.36 1.28
C ARG A 65 -20.81 7.09 -0.21
N LEU A 66 -21.13 5.87 -0.56
CA LEU A 66 -21.28 5.46 -1.95
C LEU A 66 -22.72 5.61 -2.39
N GLU A 67 -22.98 6.47 -3.38
CA GLU A 67 -24.28 6.56 -4.04
C GLU A 67 -24.34 5.56 -5.17
N PHE A 68 -25.23 4.61 -5.02
CA PHE A 68 -25.38 3.50 -5.94
C PHE A 68 -26.86 3.15 -6.08
N ASP A 69 -27.35 3.03 -7.31
CA ASP A 69 -28.73 2.66 -7.67
C ASP A 69 -29.84 3.54 -7.02
N GLY A 70 -29.51 4.79 -6.72
CA GLY A 70 -30.43 5.76 -6.09
C GLY A 70 -30.39 5.77 -4.56
N ASP A 71 -29.72 4.82 -3.95
CA ASP A 71 -29.53 4.74 -2.51
C ASP A 71 -28.11 5.16 -2.10
N THR A 72 -27.95 5.51 -0.83
CA THR A 72 -26.65 5.86 -0.25
C THR A 72 -26.24 4.80 0.76
N HIS A 73 -25.16 4.10 0.46
CA HIS A 73 -24.59 3.07 1.32
C HIS A 73 -23.32 3.58 2.00
N LEU A 74 -23.16 3.24 3.28
CA LEU A 74 -21.89 3.44 3.98
C LEU A 74 -20.96 2.31 3.61
N THR A 75 -19.78 2.64 3.08
CA THR A 75 -18.84 1.64 2.59
C THR A 75 -17.41 1.94 3.07
N VAL A 76 -16.59 0.88 3.14
CA VAL A 76 -15.15 0.96 3.32
C VAL A 76 -14.48 0.35 2.09
N ALA A 77 -13.36 0.91 1.66
CA ALA A 77 -12.54 0.30 0.60
C ALA A 77 -11.77 -0.88 1.19
N ARG A 78 -12.28 -2.10 1.01
CA ARG A 78 -11.68 -3.33 1.55
C ARG A 78 -10.37 -3.69 0.88
N ASP A 79 -10.29 -3.54 -0.44
CA ASP A 79 -9.09 -3.79 -1.22
C ASP A 79 -8.96 -2.74 -2.33
N VAL A 80 -7.76 -2.24 -2.52
CA VAL A 80 -7.43 -1.28 -3.58
C VAL A 80 -6.23 -1.79 -4.36
N GLN A 81 -6.49 -2.43 -5.48
CA GLN A 81 -5.45 -2.96 -6.35
C GLN A 81 -4.76 -1.81 -7.10
N ARG A 82 -3.43 -1.76 -6.99
CA ARG A 82 -2.59 -0.78 -7.67
C ARG A 82 -1.64 -1.45 -8.66
N HIS A 83 -1.33 -0.73 -9.74
CA HIS A 83 -0.32 -1.19 -10.68
C HIS A 83 1.07 -1.15 -10.02
N PRO A 84 1.88 -2.24 -10.02
CA PRO A 84 3.12 -2.31 -9.25
C PRO A 84 4.15 -1.23 -9.65
N VAL A 85 4.20 -0.87 -10.95
CA VAL A 85 5.16 0.12 -11.47
C VAL A 85 4.57 1.53 -11.51
N LYS A 86 3.38 1.69 -12.10
CA LYS A 86 2.74 3.02 -12.29
C LYS A 86 2.03 3.53 -11.06
N ARG A 87 1.76 2.67 -10.07
CA ARG A 87 0.98 2.94 -8.85
C ARG A 87 -0.45 3.44 -9.09
N GLU A 88 -0.92 3.42 -10.34
CA GLU A 88 -2.31 3.73 -10.70
C GLU A 88 -3.27 2.70 -10.11
N MET A 89 -4.41 3.14 -9.57
CA MET A 89 -5.46 2.25 -9.09
C MET A 89 -6.06 1.47 -10.25
N GLN A 90 -6.20 0.15 -10.07
CA GLN A 90 -6.74 -0.75 -11.09
C GLN A 90 -8.13 -1.30 -10.75
N HIS A 91 -8.37 -1.55 -9.48
CA HIS A 91 -9.63 -2.08 -8.98
C HIS A 91 -9.87 -1.62 -7.56
N VAL A 92 -11.12 -1.54 -7.16
CA VAL A 92 -11.52 -1.27 -5.78
C VAL A 92 -12.67 -2.17 -5.38
N ASP A 93 -12.59 -2.70 -4.18
CA ASP A 93 -13.63 -3.50 -3.54
C ASP A 93 -14.26 -2.69 -2.42
N PHE A 94 -15.53 -2.35 -2.58
CA PHE A 94 -16.31 -1.64 -1.56
C PHE A 94 -17.11 -2.62 -0.73
N LEU A 95 -16.83 -2.66 0.57
CA LEU A 95 -17.64 -3.38 1.54
C LEU A 95 -18.68 -2.43 2.13
N ALA A 96 -19.96 -2.68 1.84
CA ALA A 96 -21.06 -2.00 2.49
C ALA A 96 -21.18 -2.46 3.95
N VAL A 97 -21.22 -1.51 4.88
CA VAL A 97 -21.15 -1.78 6.31
C VAL A 97 -22.34 -1.17 7.06
N ASP A 98 -22.74 -1.82 8.13
CA ASP A 98 -23.68 -1.26 9.11
C ASP A 98 -22.89 -0.56 10.22
N LYS A 99 -23.42 0.53 10.75
CA LYS A 99 -22.79 1.32 11.82
C LYS A 99 -22.62 0.53 13.13
N ASP A 100 -23.49 -0.44 13.39
CA ASP A 100 -23.58 -1.18 14.65
C ASP A 100 -22.85 -2.54 14.59
N VAL A 101 -22.49 -3.01 13.39
CA VAL A 101 -21.81 -4.29 13.18
C VAL A 101 -20.31 -4.08 13.13
N GLN A 102 -19.56 -4.87 13.91
CA GLN A 102 -18.10 -4.88 13.84
C GLN A 102 -17.60 -5.45 12.51
N ILE A 103 -16.56 -4.85 11.99
CA ILE A 103 -15.87 -5.29 10.77
C ILE A 103 -14.40 -5.51 11.06
N SER A 104 -13.77 -6.45 10.37
CA SER A 104 -12.34 -6.64 10.40
C SER A 104 -11.70 -5.66 9.41
N VAL A 105 -10.86 -4.76 9.91
CA VAL A 105 -10.17 -3.73 9.12
C VAL A 105 -8.68 -3.79 9.40
N GLU A 106 -7.86 -3.62 8.38
CA GLU A 106 -6.40 -3.56 8.52
C GLU A 106 -5.96 -2.13 8.85
N VAL A 107 -5.42 -1.96 10.05
CA VAL A 107 -4.93 -0.66 10.53
C VAL A 107 -3.41 -0.61 10.38
N PRO A 108 -2.86 0.43 9.71
CA PRO A 108 -1.42 0.57 9.57
C PRO A 108 -0.74 0.88 10.91
N VAL A 109 0.48 0.38 11.08
CA VAL A 109 1.35 0.67 12.22
C VAL A 109 2.48 1.58 11.76
N ASN A 110 2.51 2.79 12.31
CA ASN A 110 3.56 3.76 12.10
C ASN A 110 4.56 3.69 13.26
N LEU A 111 5.82 3.56 12.94
CA LEU A 111 6.90 3.64 13.93
C LEU A 111 7.22 5.12 14.18
N THR A 112 7.44 5.47 15.45
CA THR A 112 7.83 6.81 15.86
C THR A 112 9.16 6.74 16.59
N GLU A 113 9.92 7.83 16.56
CA GLU A 113 11.20 7.97 17.27
C GLU A 113 12.31 7.02 16.75
N GLU A 114 12.31 6.76 15.43
CA GLU A 114 13.39 5.99 14.79
C GLU A 114 14.74 6.71 14.91
N ASP A 115 14.75 8.04 14.92
CA ASP A 115 15.95 8.88 15.05
C ASP A 115 16.59 8.84 16.44
N ASP A 116 15.83 8.42 17.48
CA ASP A 116 16.32 8.28 18.86
C ASP A 116 17.04 6.94 19.11
N LEU A 117 17.05 6.07 18.13
CA LEU A 117 17.92 4.91 18.10
C LEU A 117 19.32 5.42 17.76
N GLY A 118 20.25 5.41 18.73
CA GLY A 118 21.65 5.85 18.52
C GLY A 118 22.34 5.06 17.39
N ASP A 119 23.45 5.58 16.86
CA ASP A 119 24.23 4.95 15.75
C ASP A 119 24.60 3.47 15.98
N ASP A 120 24.61 3.00 17.24
CA ASP A 120 24.93 1.62 17.64
C ASP A 120 23.68 0.72 17.86
N SER A 121 22.45 1.22 17.65
CA SER A 121 21.22 0.52 18.08
C SER A 121 20.71 -0.55 17.13
N GLY A 122 21.34 -0.77 16.00
CA GLY A 122 20.93 -1.82 15.07
C GLY A 122 19.97 -1.37 13.96
N VAL A 123 19.51 -2.34 13.19
CA VAL A 123 18.60 -2.14 12.07
C VAL A 123 17.17 -2.47 12.49
N VAL A 124 16.26 -1.52 12.34
CA VAL A 124 14.82 -1.71 12.57
C VAL A 124 14.24 -2.56 11.46
N ASN A 125 13.67 -3.70 11.81
CA ASN A 125 12.98 -4.57 10.89
C ASN A 125 11.50 -4.66 11.25
N GLN A 126 10.65 -3.95 10.52
CA GLN A 126 9.20 -4.01 10.67
C GLN A 126 8.66 -5.23 9.91
N ILE A 127 8.09 -6.20 10.63
CA ILE A 127 7.52 -7.43 10.08
C ILE A 127 6.06 -7.24 9.72
N LEU A 128 5.30 -6.54 10.57
CA LEU A 128 3.89 -6.23 10.34
C LEU A 128 3.71 -4.74 10.10
N TYR A 129 3.30 -4.38 8.89
CA TYR A 129 2.96 -3.00 8.52
C TYR A 129 1.50 -2.67 8.81
N THR A 130 0.64 -3.68 8.85
CA THR A 130 -0.79 -3.55 9.16
C THR A 130 -1.19 -4.62 10.17
N VAL A 131 -2.15 -4.28 11.04
CA VAL A 131 -2.72 -5.20 12.03
C VAL A 131 -4.24 -5.26 11.82
N PRO A 132 -4.81 -6.45 11.61
CA PRO A 132 -6.26 -6.62 11.49
C PRO A 132 -6.93 -6.44 12.86
N VAL A 133 -7.96 -5.60 12.89
CA VAL A 133 -8.72 -5.24 14.09
C VAL A 133 -10.21 -5.38 13.81
N LEU A 134 -10.94 -6.00 14.72
CA LEU A 134 -12.40 -6.04 14.75
C LEU A 134 -12.90 -4.78 15.46
N VAL A 135 -13.57 -3.89 14.73
CA VAL A 135 -13.99 -2.59 15.25
C VAL A 135 -15.27 -2.12 14.55
N LYS A 136 -16.02 -1.23 15.20
CA LYS A 136 -17.16 -0.58 14.55
C LYS A 136 -16.66 0.42 13.50
N PRO A 137 -17.34 0.55 12.35
CA PRO A 137 -16.91 1.42 11.26
C PRO A 137 -16.66 2.88 11.64
N LEU A 138 -17.38 3.38 12.65
CA LEU A 138 -17.25 4.77 13.12
C LEU A 138 -16.06 5.01 14.04
N ASP A 139 -15.53 3.94 14.65
CA ASP A 139 -14.47 4.01 15.67
C ASP A 139 -13.13 3.46 15.13
N VAL A 140 -13.01 3.25 13.81
CA VAL A 140 -11.78 2.75 13.19
C VAL A 140 -10.66 3.77 13.40
N PRO A 141 -9.52 3.37 14.02
CA PRO A 141 -8.36 4.24 14.12
C PRO A 141 -7.67 4.41 12.76
N ASN A 142 -7.11 5.58 12.51
CA ASN A 142 -6.42 5.86 11.25
C ASN A 142 -5.12 5.06 11.14
N TYR A 143 -4.37 5.00 12.24
CA TYR A 143 -3.10 4.27 12.37
C TYR A 143 -2.82 4.01 13.86
N PHE A 144 -1.90 3.10 14.14
CA PHE A 144 -1.29 2.93 15.45
C PHE A 144 0.10 3.54 15.46
N GLU A 145 0.42 4.32 16.48
CA GLU A 145 1.77 4.85 16.70
C GLU A 145 2.51 3.95 17.69
N LEU A 146 3.56 3.31 17.22
CA LEU A 146 4.41 2.47 18.06
C LEU A 146 5.77 3.15 18.25
N SER A 147 6.04 3.62 19.49
CA SER A 147 7.35 4.13 19.83
C SER A 147 8.37 3.00 19.92
N ILE A 148 9.51 3.22 19.30
CA ILE A 148 10.67 2.31 19.34
C ILE A 148 11.87 2.94 20.06
N ALA A 149 11.67 4.09 20.72
CA ALA A 149 12.70 4.75 21.50
C ALA A 149 13.28 3.83 22.58
N GLY A 150 14.59 3.82 22.69
CA GLY A 150 15.32 3.11 23.73
C GLY A 150 15.28 1.58 23.63
N LEU A 151 14.90 1.03 22.48
CA LEU A 151 15.03 -0.40 22.21
C LEU A 151 16.48 -0.75 21.88
N GLU A 152 16.93 -1.91 22.37
CA GLU A 152 18.26 -2.46 22.13
C GLU A 152 18.24 -3.54 21.04
N ILE A 153 19.43 -3.93 20.56
CA ILE A 153 19.60 -5.02 19.61
C ILE A 153 19.05 -6.32 20.21
N GLY A 154 18.12 -6.97 19.51
CA GLY A 154 17.44 -8.18 19.96
C GLY A 154 16.08 -7.96 20.58
N ASP A 155 15.70 -6.70 20.83
CA ASP A 155 14.37 -6.39 21.35
C ASP A 155 13.30 -6.59 20.28
N VAL A 156 12.10 -6.95 20.77
CA VAL A 156 10.95 -7.29 19.93
C VAL A 156 9.71 -6.58 20.47
N LYS A 157 9.00 -5.86 19.62
CA LYS A 157 7.66 -5.35 19.89
C LYS A 157 6.61 -6.26 19.27
N ARG A 158 5.55 -6.55 20.05
CA ARG A 158 4.47 -7.46 19.65
C ARG A 158 3.15 -6.73 19.53
N VAL A 159 2.14 -7.44 18.99
CA VAL A 159 0.77 -6.90 18.89
C VAL A 159 0.20 -6.56 20.28
N GLU A 160 0.58 -7.27 21.34
CA GLU A 160 0.17 -6.96 22.71
C GLU A 160 0.56 -5.55 23.18
N ASP A 161 1.68 -5.00 22.68
CA ASP A 161 2.15 -3.64 23.00
C ASP A 161 1.22 -2.54 22.41
N LEU A 162 0.45 -2.90 21.39
CA LEU A 162 -0.55 -2.01 20.76
C LEU A 162 -1.90 -2.02 21.51
N ALA A 163 -2.11 -2.90 22.51
CA ALA A 163 -3.38 -3.04 23.20
C ALA A 163 -3.86 -1.74 23.89
N GLY A 164 -2.91 -0.91 24.31
CA GLY A 164 -3.22 0.39 24.90
C GLY A 164 -3.74 1.45 23.93
N LEU A 165 -3.59 1.22 22.62
CA LEU A 165 -4.00 2.16 21.56
C LEU A 165 -5.35 1.78 20.93
N LEU A 166 -5.93 0.65 21.33
CA LEU A 166 -7.22 0.20 20.84
C LEU A 166 -8.36 1.09 21.32
N PRO A 167 -9.32 1.44 20.45
CA PRO A 167 -10.54 2.10 20.86
C PRO A 167 -11.42 1.15 21.70
N ALA A 168 -12.30 1.73 22.50
CA ALA A 168 -13.18 0.97 23.37
C ALA A 168 -14.11 0.04 22.58
N GLY A 169 -14.04 -1.27 22.84
CA GLY A 169 -14.85 -2.29 22.16
C GLY A 169 -14.25 -2.82 20.85
N ALA A 170 -13.01 -2.47 20.52
CA ALA A 170 -12.26 -3.11 19.45
C ALA A 170 -11.44 -4.29 19.97
N GLU A 171 -11.21 -5.28 19.12
CA GLU A 171 -10.42 -6.47 19.41
C GLU A 171 -9.43 -6.73 18.26
N PHE A 172 -8.27 -7.28 18.56
CA PHE A 172 -7.34 -7.73 17.51
C PHE A 172 -7.87 -9.03 16.89
N ASP A 173 -7.85 -9.07 15.55
CA ASP A 173 -8.19 -10.26 14.76
C ASP A 173 -6.92 -11.05 14.39
N ILE A 174 -5.96 -11.06 15.31
CA ILE A 174 -4.65 -11.71 15.18
C ILE A 174 -4.13 -12.13 16.56
N GLU A 175 -3.21 -13.09 16.58
CA GLU A 175 -2.53 -13.52 17.81
C GLU A 175 -1.71 -12.38 18.42
N LEU A 176 -1.87 -12.16 19.73
CA LEU A 176 -1.23 -11.06 20.45
C LEU A 176 0.29 -11.20 20.59
N ASP A 177 0.81 -12.42 20.54
CA ASP A 177 2.23 -12.73 20.65
C ASP A 177 3.00 -12.51 19.33
N ARG A 178 2.29 -12.14 18.26
CA ARG A 178 2.89 -11.90 16.94
C ARG A 178 3.80 -10.68 16.95
N THR A 179 5.00 -10.85 16.40
CA THR A 179 6.00 -9.78 16.32
C THR A 179 5.60 -8.72 15.30
N VAL A 180 5.62 -7.46 15.71
CA VAL A 180 5.40 -6.27 14.86
C VAL A 180 6.74 -5.73 14.35
N VAL A 181 7.68 -5.50 15.28
CA VAL A 181 9.00 -4.94 15.00
C VAL A 181 10.06 -5.71 15.76
N THR A 182 11.21 -5.89 15.16
CA THR A 182 12.42 -6.41 15.80
C THR A 182 13.62 -5.55 15.44
N ILE A 183 14.56 -5.42 16.35
CA ILE A 183 15.83 -4.73 16.13
C ILE A 183 16.93 -5.77 15.96
N ASN A 184 17.50 -5.80 14.76
CA ASN A 184 18.57 -6.72 14.41
C ASN A 184 19.93 -6.02 14.50
N ALA A 185 20.99 -6.78 14.82
CA ALA A 185 22.33 -6.26 14.72
C ALA A 185 22.64 -5.84 13.28
N PRO A 186 23.33 -4.71 13.05
CA PRO A 186 23.80 -4.35 11.72
C PRO A 186 24.73 -5.45 11.22
N MET A 187 24.64 -5.77 9.94
CA MET A 187 25.54 -6.75 9.33
C MET A 187 26.95 -6.15 9.29
N SER A 188 27.93 -6.83 9.89
CA SER A 188 29.32 -6.38 9.83
C SER A 188 29.87 -6.50 8.40
N GLU A 189 30.82 -5.62 8.04
CA GLU A 189 31.50 -5.67 6.73
C GLU A 189 32.12 -7.06 6.47
N GLU A 190 32.67 -7.70 7.50
CA GLU A 190 33.19 -9.07 7.43
C GLU A 190 32.11 -10.12 7.08
N ALA A 191 30.90 -9.94 7.56
CA ALA A 191 29.76 -10.83 7.24
C ALA A 191 29.24 -10.61 5.82
N LEU A 192 29.30 -9.37 5.32
CA LEU A 192 29.00 -9.03 3.93
C LEU A 192 30.03 -9.66 2.97
N GLU A 193 31.33 -9.49 3.24
CA GLU A 193 32.40 -10.09 2.45
C GLU A 193 32.29 -11.62 2.44
N ALA A 194 32.00 -12.25 3.59
CA ALA A 194 31.81 -13.70 3.67
C ALA A 194 30.60 -14.20 2.89
N LEU A 195 29.51 -13.38 2.79
CA LEU A 195 28.34 -13.69 1.98
C LEU A 195 28.65 -13.54 0.48
N GLU A 196 29.39 -12.51 0.08
CA GLU A 196 29.81 -12.30 -1.31
C GLU A 196 30.75 -13.44 -1.76
N GLU A 197 31.68 -13.85 -0.92
CA GLU A 197 32.56 -14.97 -1.20
C GLU A 197 31.81 -16.31 -1.27
N SER A 198 30.78 -16.52 -0.41
CA SER A 198 29.94 -17.72 -0.42
C SER A 198 28.97 -17.77 -1.59
N ALA A 199 28.53 -16.63 -2.08
CA ALA A 199 27.61 -16.50 -3.21
C ALA A 199 28.33 -16.69 -4.57
N GLY A 200 29.66 -16.71 -4.60
CA GLY A 200 30.42 -16.89 -5.83
C GLY A 200 30.24 -15.77 -6.84
N ILE A 201 29.79 -14.58 -6.38
CA ILE A 201 29.73 -13.39 -7.21
C ILE A 201 31.13 -12.78 -7.19
N GLU A 202 32.00 -13.26 -8.08
CA GLU A 202 33.16 -12.47 -8.47
C GLU A 202 32.60 -11.14 -9.01
N ALA A 203 32.98 -10.05 -8.37
CA ALA A 203 32.70 -8.72 -8.84
C ALA A 203 33.42 -8.55 -10.19
N ASP A 204 32.71 -8.86 -11.26
CA ASP A 204 33.11 -8.49 -12.61
C ASP A 204 33.00 -6.95 -12.66
N GLU A 205 34.14 -6.28 -12.44
CA GLU A 205 34.26 -4.85 -12.66
C GLU A 205 33.79 -4.58 -14.10
N PRO A 206 32.81 -3.70 -14.33
CA PRO A 206 32.43 -3.38 -15.70
C PRO A 206 33.62 -2.72 -16.38
N GLU A 207 34.25 -3.43 -17.31
CA GLU A 207 35.24 -2.85 -18.21
C GLU A 207 34.61 -1.61 -18.89
N LEU A 208 35.14 -0.45 -18.53
CA LEU A 208 34.90 0.79 -19.24
C LEU A 208 35.38 0.59 -20.67
N ILE A 209 34.47 0.28 -21.58
CA ILE A 209 34.74 0.30 -23.01
C ILE A 209 35.12 1.73 -23.34
N GLY A 210 36.42 1.94 -23.56
CA GLY A 210 36.99 3.20 -23.96
C GLY A 210 36.37 3.63 -25.29
N GLU A 211 35.91 4.83 -25.30
CA GLU A 211 35.49 5.58 -26.46
C GLU A 211 36.70 5.84 -27.36
N GLU A 212 36.86 5.04 -28.41
CA GLU A 212 37.76 5.39 -29.53
C GLU A 212 37.02 6.39 -30.40
N PRO A 213 37.64 7.53 -30.74
CA PRO A 213 37.07 8.48 -31.68
C PRO A 213 37.24 7.98 -33.08
N GLU A 214 36.15 7.59 -33.73
CA GLU A 214 36.13 7.23 -35.17
C GLU A 214 36.28 8.49 -36.03
N GLU A 215 37.45 8.58 -36.64
CA GLU A 215 37.78 9.54 -37.69
C GLU A 215 36.82 9.41 -38.90
N ALA A 216 36.31 10.55 -39.32
CA ALA A 216 35.57 10.72 -40.57
C ALA A 216 36.51 10.53 -41.76
N PRO A 217 36.11 9.87 -42.83
CA PRO A 217 36.62 10.15 -44.16
C PRO A 217 35.66 11.05 -44.94
N ALA A 218 36.20 12.17 -45.33
CA ALA A 218 35.63 13.03 -46.35
C ALA A 218 35.78 12.38 -47.73
N ASP A 219 34.90 12.86 -48.60
CA ASP A 219 35.10 13.06 -50.05
C ASP A 219 34.60 11.98 -51.02
N GLY A 220 33.94 12.49 -52.02
CA GLY A 220 33.79 11.79 -53.27
C GLY A 220 32.43 11.93 -53.99
N SER A 221 32.13 13.17 -54.38
CA SER A 221 31.60 13.58 -55.69
C SER A 221 30.86 12.59 -56.61
N ALA A 222 29.78 13.09 -57.07
CA ALA A 222 29.40 13.22 -58.50
C ALA A 222 28.52 12.15 -59.14
N ASP A 223 27.50 12.72 -59.71
CA ASP A 223 26.90 12.50 -61.04
C ASP A 223 26.02 11.25 -61.24
N ASP A 224 24.90 11.58 -61.73
CA ASP A 224 24.32 11.49 -63.04
C ASP A 224 23.04 10.60 -63.17
N GLU A 225 22.05 11.31 -63.71
CA GLU A 225 20.98 10.89 -64.66
C GLU A 225 20.28 9.50 -64.52
N ALA A 226 19.02 9.56 -64.29
CA ALA A 226 17.95 9.25 -65.29
C ALA A 226 16.56 9.28 -64.57
#